data_cb8f32092bf8b2ae429551bf69fc713c
#
_entry.id   cb8f32092bf8b2ae429551bf69fc713c
#
_cell.length_a   1.000
_cell.length_b   1.000
_cell.length_c   1.000
_cell.angle_alpha   90.00
_cell.angle_beta   90.00
_cell.angle_gamma   90.00
#
_symmetry.space_group_name_H-M   'P 1'
#
loop_
_entity.id
_entity.type
_entity.pdbx_description
1 polymer ?
#
loop_
_entity_poly.entity_id
_entity_poly.type
_entity_poly.pdbx_seq_one_letter_code
_entity_poly.pdbx_strand_id
1 'polypeptide(L)'
;MRTEYDYYPVATSKVKVIITSRANREYDSGEGYSLVYYNEALKQWEPQPTNPIINDVLWVFTPDYPTHRQTIQFYTDKNRPGRYRIYKSFNRNTCTAYAEFELVSKAQ
;
A
#
# COMPACT_ATOMS: atom_id res chain seq x y z
N MET A 1 -1.94 -7.10 -6.13
CA MET A 1 -1.88 -5.70 -5.66
C MET A 1 -0.55 -5.11 -6.07
N ARG A 2 -0.55 -3.91 -6.57
CA ARG A 2 0.68 -3.21 -6.97
C ARG A 2 0.51 -1.70 -6.81
N THR A 3 1.63 -0.98 -6.73
CA THR A 3 1.61 0.47 -6.83
C THR A 3 1.61 0.89 -8.30
N GLU A 4 1.20 2.14 -8.56
CA GLU A 4 1.14 2.68 -9.92
C GLU A 4 2.53 2.70 -10.59
N TYR A 5 3.56 3.02 -9.80
CA TYR A 5 4.96 3.02 -10.25
C TYR A 5 5.81 2.21 -9.28
N ASP A 6 6.98 1.75 -9.73
CA ASP A 6 7.91 1.02 -8.87
C ASP A 6 8.77 1.97 -8.02
N TYR A 7 8.99 3.19 -8.51
CA TYR A 7 9.86 4.19 -7.88
C TYR A 7 9.13 5.51 -7.73
N TYR A 8 9.38 6.18 -6.61
CA TYR A 8 8.82 7.49 -6.32
C TYR A 8 9.89 8.38 -5.70
N PRO A 9 9.81 9.72 -5.88
CA PRO A 9 10.70 10.63 -5.16
C PRO A 9 10.50 10.50 -3.66
N VAL A 10 11.56 10.69 -2.88
CA VAL A 10 11.48 10.61 -1.41
C VAL A 10 10.50 11.62 -0.81
N ALA A 11 10.24 12.75 -1.50
CA ALA A 11 9.28 13.76 -1.05
C ALA A 11 7.82 13.42 -1.40
N THR A 12 7.56 12.23 -1.92
CA THR A 12 6.20 11.79 -2.28
C THR A 12 5.28 11.82 -1.07
N SER A 13 4.10 12.42 -1.23
CA SER A 13 3.07 12.45 -0.19
C SER A 13 1.96 11.43 -0.41
N LYS A 14 1.84 10.92 -1.63
CA LYS A 14 0.76 9.99 -2.01
C LYS A 14 1.27 8.95 -2.98
N VAL A 15 0.80 7.71 -2.78
CA VAL A 15 1.05 6.59 -3.69
C VAL A 15 -0.28 5.92 -3.99
N LYS A 16 -0.56 5.69 -5.26
CA LYS A 16 -1.78 4.99 -5.67
C LYS A 16 -1.51 3.50 -5.74
N VAL A 17 -2.34 2.74 -5.03
CA VAL A 17 -2.28 1.27 -5.03
C VAL A 17 -3.41 0.76 -5.91
N ILE A 18 -3.07 -0.15 -6.80
CA ILE A 18 -4.01 -0.80 -7.71
C ILE A 18 -4.21 -2.23 -7.23
N ILE A 19 -5.44 -2.57 -6.91
CA ILE A 19 -5.80 -3.87 -6.35
C ILE A 19 -6.72 -4.57 -7.33
N THR A 20 -6.32 -5.74 -7.80
CA THR A 20 -7.11 -6.54 -8.73
C THR A 20 -7.33 -7.93 -8.16
N SER A 21 -8.59 -8.33 -8.05
CA SER A 21 -8.95 -9.70 -7.69
C SER A 21 -9.04 -10.55 -8.95
N ARG A 22 -8.42 -11.73 -8.93
CA ARG A 22 -8.51 -12.71 -10.01
C ARG A 22 -9.37 -13.91 -9.64
N ALA A 23 -10.06 -13.82 -8.50
CA ALA A 23 -10.90 -14.90 -8.03
C ALA A 23 -12.28 -14.88 -8.71
N ASN A 24 -12.91 -16.04 -8.79
CA ASN A 24 -14.27 -16.19 -9.33
C ASN A 24 -15.32 -15.98 -8.24
N ARG A 25 -15.00 -15.23 -7.21
CA ARG A 25 -15.90 -14.95 -6.09
C ARG A 25 -15.70 -13.54 -5.58
N GLU A 26 -16.62 -13.11 -4.77
CA GLU A 26 -16.57 -11.80 -4.14
C GLU A 26 -15.55 -11.75 -3.03
N TYR A 27 -14.79 -10.65 -2.99
CA TYR A 27 -13.89 -10.28 -1.89
C TYR A 27 -14.24 -8.89 -1.41
N ASP A 28 -14.00 -8.61 -0.16
CA ASP A 28 -14.17 -7.28 0.39
C ASP A 28 -12.91 -6.80 1.12
N SER A 29 -12.76 -5.48 1.22
CA SER A 29 -11.66 -4.84 1.95
C SER A 29 -12.09 -3.46 2.40
N GLY A 30 -11.69 -3.08 3.62
CA GLY A 30 -11.83 -1.71 4.10
C GLY A 30 -10.69 -0.81 3.59
N GLU A 31 -10.64 0.42 4.06
CA GLU A 31 -9.56 1.37 3.71
C GLU A 31 -8.29 1.17 4.54
N GLY A 32 -8.32 0.34 5.57
CA GLY A 32 -7.16 0.09 6.42
C GLY A 32 -5.99 -0.53 5.66
N TYR A 33 -4.78 -0.10 6.02
CA TYR A 33 -3.55 -0.64 5.46
C TYR A 33 -2.43 -0.47 6.47
N SER A 34 -1.34 -1.25 6.27
CA SER A 34 -0.10 -1.11 7.04
C SER A 34 1.03 -0.76 6.09
N LEU A 35 1.89 0.15 6.54
CA LEU A 35 3.09 0.54 5.80
C LEU A 35 4.31 0.11 6.58
N VAL A 36 5.26 -0.54 5.91
CA VAL A 36 6.53 -0.94 6.50
C VAL A 36 7.69 -0.48 5.62
N TYR A 37 8.82 -0.21 6.26
CA TYR A 37 10.06 0.21 5.64
C TYR A 37 11.14 -0.84 5.89
N TYR A 38 11.91 -1.19 4.87
CA TYR A 38 13.00 -2.14 5.04
C TYR A 38 14.27 -1.44 5.55
N ASN A 39 14.67 -1.79 6.77
CA ASN A 39 15.92 -1.30 7.34
C ASN A 39 17.05 -2.24 6.93
N GLU A 40 17.88 -1.81 5.99
CA GLU A 40 18.96 -2.63 5.47
C GLU A 40 20.07 -2.89 6.48
N ALA A 41 20.32 -1.96 7.39
CA ALA A 41 21.33 -2.13 8.42
C ALA A 41 20.97 -3.26 9.38
N LEU A 42 19.70 -3.38 9.73
CA LEU A 42 19.18 -4.42 10.62
C LEU A 42 18.57 -5.61 9.88
N LYS A 43 18.44 -5.51 8.56
CA LYS A 43 17.82 -6.51 7.69
C LYS A 43 16.43 -6.92 8.17
N GLN A 44 15.62 -5.93 8.52
CA GLN A 44 14.25 -6.16 8.99
C GLN A 44 13.29 -5.09 8.52
N TRP A 45 12.02 -5.44 8.43
CA TRP A 45 10.94 -4.53 8.10
C TRP A 45 10.48 -3.82 9.37
N GLU A 46 10.33 -2.50 9.29
CA GLU A 46 9.91 -1.67 10.42
C GLU A 46 8.56 -1.02 10.13
N PRO A 47 7.60 -1.05 11.07
CA PRO A 47 6.36 -0.31 10.91
C PRO A 47 6.60 1.17 10.71
N GLN A 48 5.83 1.78 9.82
CA GLN A 48 5.87 3.21 9.55
C GLN A 48 4.55 3.85 9.93
N PRO A 49 4.55 5.09 10.42
CA PRO A 49 3.30 5.79 10.68
C PRO A 49 2.55 6.03 9.38
N THR A 50 1.25 5.85 9.43
CA THR A 50 0.36 6.16 8.33
C THR A 50 -0.58 7.27 8.77
N ASN A 51 -1.17 7.97 7.80
CA ASN A 51 -2.21 8.94 8.08
C ASN A 51 -3.55 8.28 7.75
N PRO A 52 -4.15 7.53 8.68
CA PRO A 52 -5.37 6.81 8.38
C PRO A 52 -6.55 7.75 8.44
N ILE A 53 -7.00 8.22 7.27
CA ILE A 53 -8.35 8.69 7.17
C ILE A 53 -9.18 7.41 7.04
N ILE A 54 -9.63 6.89 8.17
CA ILE A 54 -10.46 5.69 8.15
C ILE A 54 -11.88 6.14 7.89
N ASN A 55 -12.33 6.01 6.66
CA ASN A 55 -13.73 6.08 6.32
C ASN A 55 -14.28 4.65 6.40
N ASP A 56 -15.55 4.52 6.81
CA ASP A 56 -16.22 3.22 6.84
C ASP A 56 -16.60 2.78 5.42
N VAL A 57 -15.66 2.80 4.51
CA VAL A 57 -15.88 2.36 3.14
C VAL A 57 -15.49 0.90 3.00
N LEU A 58 -16.43 0.10 2.56
CA LEU A 58 -16.19 -1.29 2.21
C LEU A 58 -16.03 -1.38 0.69
N TRP A 59 -14.89 -1.86 0.25
CA TRP A 59 -14.62 -2.09 -1.16
C TRP A 59 -14.92 -3.54 -1.50
N VAL A 60 -15.82 -3.74 -2.46
CA VAL A 60 -16.24 -5.06 -2.88
C VAL A 60 -15.65 -5.36 -4.26
N PHE A 61 -14.95 -6.48 -4.37
CA PHE A 61 -14.36 -6.97 -5.59
C PHE A 61 -15.21 -8.12 -6.11
N THR A 62 -15.72 -7.98 -7.32
CA THR A 62 -16.52 -9.03 -7.99
C THR A 62 -15.86 -9.38 -9.31
N PRO A 63 -16.23 -10.52 -9.93
CA PRO A 63 -15.73 -10.84 -11.27
C PRO A 63 -16.03 -9.77 -12.32
N ASP A 64 -17.11 -9.00 -12.16
CA ASP A 64 -17.48 -7.91 -13.08
C ASP A 64 -16.73 -6.61 -12.76
N TYR A 65 -16.34 -6.39 -11.51
CA TYR A 65 -15.63 -5.20 -11.05
C TYR A 65 -14.42 -5.62 -10.22
N PRO A 66 -13.39 -6.19 -10.87
CA PRO A 66 -12.28 -6.82 -10.15
C PRO A 66 -11.21 -5.85 -9.67
N THR A 67 -11.24 -4.60 -10.11
CA THR A 67 -10.13 -3.65 -9.85
C THR A 67 -10.61 -2.42 -9.10
N HIS A 68 -9.89 -2.07 -8.05
CA HIS A 68 -10.07 -0.83 -7.29
C HIS A 68 -8.73 -0.14 -7.11
N ARG A 69 -8.77 1.19 -6.94
CA ARG A 69 -7.58 2.01 -6.69
C ARG A 69 -7.74 2.74 -5.38
N GLN A 70 -6.70 2.72 -4.58
CA GLN A 70 -6.66 3.43 -3.30
C GLN A 70 -5.43 4.32 -3.24
N THR A 71 -5.60 5.55 -2.73
CA THR A 71 -4.50 6.46 -2.50
C THR A 71 -4.02 6.31 -1.06
N ILE A 72 -2.73 6.01 -0.90
CA ILE A 72 -2.05 5.92 0.38
C ILE A 72 -1.33 7.23 0.62
N GLN A 73 -1.49 7.80 1.82
CA GLN A 73 -0.86 9.07 2.18
C GLN A 73 0.27 8.84 3.17
N PHE A 74 1.36 9.59 2.99
CA PHE A 74 2.55 9.50 3.84
C PHE A 74 2.74 10.78 4.65
N TYR A 75 3.42 10.64 5.78
CA TYR A 75 4.03 11.76 6.47
C TYR A 75 5.37 12.03 5.80
N THR A 76 5.46 13.08 5.00
CA THR A 76 6.64 13.35 4.17
C THR A 76 7.90 13.59 5.00
N ASP A 77 7.76 14.11 6.21
CA ASP A 77 8.87 14.32 7.15
C ASP A 77 9.44 13.00 7.71
N LYS A 78 8.73 11.88 7.54
CA LYS A 78 9.18 10.55 7.96
C LYS A 78 9.72 9.71 6.81
N ASN A 79 9.62 10.22 5.57
CA ASN A 79 10.08 9.47 4.41
C ASN A 79 11.60 9.36 4.38
N ARG A 80 12.07 8.17 4.03
CA ARG A 80 13.50 7.86 3.84
C ARG A 80 13.66 7.14 2.50
N PRO A 81 14.79 7.31 1.81
CA PRO A 81 15.07 6.49 0.62
C PRO A 81 15.13 5.01 1.01
N GLY A 82 14.59 4.16 0.18
CA GLY A 82 14.63 2.72 0.38
C GLY A 82 13.31 2.04 0.03
N ARG A 83 13.20 0.78 0.42
CA ARG A 83 12.10 -0.09 0.04
C ARG A 83 10.97 -0.02 1.06
N TYR A 84 9.75 0.00 0.54
CA TYR A 84 8.53 0.03 1.35
C TYR A 84 7.56 -1.04 0.86
N ARG A 85 6.73 -1.51 1.78
CA ARG A 85 5.59 -2.38 1.45
C ARG A 85 4.32 -1.84 2.08
N ILE A 86 3.24 -1.93 1.32
CA ILE A 86 1.89 -1.65 1.79
C ILE A 86 1.15 -2.97 1.88
N TYR A 87 0.66 -3.31 3.07
CA TYR A 87 -0.13 -4.52 3.30
C TYR A 87 -1.60 -4.19 3.47
N LYS A 88 -2.46 -4.99 2.86
CA LYS A 88 -3.91 -4.91 3.05
C LYS A 88 -4.46 -6.28 3.33
N SER A 89 -5.48 -6.30 4.19
CA SER A 89 -6.23 -7.51 4.51
C SER A 89 -7.57 -7.51 3.78
N PHE A 90 -8.03 -8.69 3.43
CA PHE A 90 -9.26 -8.92 2.69
C PHE A 90 -10.11 -9.96 3.42
N ASN A 91 -11.44 -9.90 3.22
CA ASN A 91 -12.38 -10.85 3.81
C ASN A 91 -12.16 -11.05 5.30
N ARG A 92 -12.17 -9.94 6.06
CA ARG A 92 -12.01 -9.93 7.51
C ARG A 92 -10.70 -10.62 7.97
N ASN A 93 -9.58 -10.27 7.32
CA ASN A 93 -8.25 -10.77 7.63
C ASN A 93 -8.01 -12.25 7.27
N THR A 94 -8.83 -12.84 6.41
CA THR A 94 -8.57 -14.19 5.92
C THR A 94 -7.53 -14.24 4.81
N CYS A 95 -7.31 -13.13 4.12
CA CYS A 95 -6.29 -12.98 3.07
C CYS A 95 -5.53 -11.68 3.28
N THR A 96 -4.24 -11.70 2.97
CA THR A 96 -3.39 -10.51 3.01
C THR A 96 -2.60 -10.42 1.71
N ALA A 97 -2.54 -9.22 1.13
CA ALA A 97 -1.71 -8.94 -0.03
C ALA A 97 -0.81 -7.75 0.26
N TYR A 98 0.24 -7.60 -0.52
CA TYR A 98 1.12 -6.44 -0.38
C TYR A 98 1.57 -5.93 -1.75
N ALA A 99 1.97 -4.65 -1.77
CA ALA A 99 2.63 -4.02 -2.89
C ALA A 99 3.94 -3.43 -2.41
N GLU A 100 4.99 -3.56 -3.21
CA GLU A 100 6.31 -3.04 -2.88
C GLU A 100 6.67 -1.90 -3.83
N PHE A 101 7.32 -0.87 -3.29
CA PHE A 101 7.84 0.25 -4.06
C PHE A 101 9.07 0.80 -3.37
N GLU A 102 9.78 1.68 -4.06
CA GLU A 102 10.98 2.28 -3.52
C GLU A 102 10.88 3.80 -3.57
N LEU A 103 11.25 4.46 -2.47
CA LEU A 103 11.47 5.91 -2.46
C LEU A 103 12.95 6.16 -2.78
N VAL A 104 13.19 7.04 -3.73
CA VAL A 104 14.55 7.33 -4.18
C VAL A 104 14.89 8.78 -3.91
N SER A 105 16.15 9.00 -3.54
CA SER A 105 16.67 10.35 -3.42
C SER A 105 16.63 11.01 -4.78
N LYS A 106 16.31 12.31 -4.78
CA LYS A 106 16.28 13.05 -6.03
C LYS A 106 17.69 13.02 -6.65
N ALA A 107 17.77 12.52 -7.87
CA ALA A 107 19.01 12.56 -8.63
C ALA A 107 19.41 14.01 -8.90
N GLN A 108 20.66 14.29 -8.69
CA GLN A 108 21.25 15.59 -8.97
C GLN A 108 21.75 15.66 -10.40
#